data_2235915670605344daf18e396f7079f8
#
_entry.id   2235915670605344daf18e396f7079f8
#
_cell.length_a   1.000
_cell.length_b   1.000
_cell.length_c   1.000
_cell.angle_alpha   90.00
_cell.angle_beta   90.00
_cell.angle_gamma   90.00
#
_symmetry.space_group_name_H-M   'P 1'
#
loop_
_entity.id
_entity.type
_entity.pdbx_description
1 polymer ?
#
loop_
_entity_poly.entity_id
_entity_poly.type
_entity_poly.pdbx_seq_one_letter_code
_entity_poly.pdbx_strand_id
1 'polypeptide(L)'
;MRPVLVSLSVIAAALTLAACETTTTPVVETPAVEAASSGDYAQLMDDLRILSADDMQGRDTGSEGGAKARDYIVGRLEALGVQPSPMGRLQPWEMLGRTREGTKTYNGTNIIGVIPGTRVADKYIVVTAHYDHVGVNDGQIFNGADDNASGVATMLELAKRLKANPPEHSVLIVALDGEERGLLGAKHFVEAPPVPLHAISMNLNFDMTARADSDGTLWVTGTYQHPYFRPVLDQVPARRNVAFAFGKDTPEDKGADNWVEASDHAAFHRAGLPFLYFGVNYHPDYHRPSDDFEKVNPAVFQDSTELAIGGFRALDRWLDQ
;
A
#
# COMPACT_ATOMS: atom_id res chain seq x y z
N MET A 1 101.07 27.12 -5.52
CA MET A 1 100.05 26.47 -4.67
C MET A 1 98.89 27.39 -4.64
N ARG A 2 97.81 27.01 -5.32
CA ARG A 2 96.55 27.77 -5.39
C ARG A 2 95.52 27.09 -4.49
N PRO A 3 94.75 27.82 -3.68
CA PRO A 3 93.67 27.21 -2.90
C PRO A 3 92.42 27.01 -3.72
N VAL A 4 91.76 25.89 -3.52
CA VAL A 4 90.48 25.51 -4.13
C VAL A 4 89.38 26.12 -3.25
N LEU A 5 88.52 26.95 -3.87
CA LEU A 5 87.28 27.41 -3.26
C LEU A 5 86.17 26.34 -3.44
N VAL A 6 85.55 25.91 -2.35
CA VAL A 6 84.42 25.05 -2.31
C VAL A 6 83.13 25.95 -2.23
N SER A 7 82.35 25.93 -3.27
CA SER A 7 81.01 26.60 -3.27
C SER A 7 79.96 25.69 -2.59
N LEU A 8 79.33 26.20 -1.53
CA LEU A 8 78.16 25.59 -0.92
C LEU A 8 76.89 26.08 -1.68
N SER A 9 76.25 25.17 -2.36
CA SER A 9 74.95 25.43 -2.94
C SER A 9 73.83 25.12 -1.91
N VAL A 10 73.06 26.13 -1.53
CA VAL A 10 71.85 26.00 -0.70
C VAL A 10 70.67 25.64 -1.60
N ILE A 11 70.15 24.43 -1.40
CA ILE A 11 68.93 24.00 -2.06
C ILE A 11 67.77 24.46 -1.19
N ALA A 12 66.95 25.43 -1.69
CA ALA A 12 65.71 25.82 -1.09
C ALA A 12 64.62 24.82 -1.52
N ALA A 13 64.13 24.03 -0.58
CA ALA A 13 62.97 23.18 -0.81
C ALA A 13 61.67 24.01 -0.69
N ALA A 14 60.96 24.17 -1.81
CA ALA A 14 59.63 24.76 -1.82
C ALA A 14 58.63 23.69 -1.37
N LEU A 15 57.98 23.86 -0.20
CA LEU A 15 56.81 23.09 0.20
C LEU A 15 55.61 23.62 -0.57
N THR A 16 55.07 22.83 -1.49
CA THR A 16 53.74 23.06 -2.07
C THR A 16 52.70 22.50 -1.11
N LEU A 17 51.92 23.38 -0.47
CA LEU A 17 50.67 22.98 0.20
C LEU A 17 49.65 22.56 -0.87
N ALA A 18 49.32 21.28 -0.90
CA ALA A 18 48.15 20.80 -1.63
C ALA A 18 46.87 21.22 -0.86
N ALA A 19 46.14 22.14 -1.43
CA ALA A 19 44.78 22.46 -0.94
C ALA A 19 43.89 21.24 -1.19
N CYS A 20 43.37 20.65 -0.11
CA CYS A 20 42.34 19.61 -0.16
C CYS A 20 41.02 20.31 -0.48
N GLU A 21 40.60 20.26 -1.74
CA GLU A 21 39.23 20.68 -2.12
C GLU A 21 38.26 19.66 -1.53
N THR A 22 37.55 20.07 -0.49
CA THR A 22 36.36 19.36 0.01
C THR A 22 35.26 19.53 -0.99
N THR A 23 35.03 18.51 -1.82
CA THR A 23 33.79 18.38 -2.62
C THR A 23 32.63 18.21 -1.68
N THR A 24 31.91 19.29 -1.40
CA THR A 24 30.59 19.23 -0.78
C THR A 24 29.62 18.64 -1.79
N THR A 25 29.22 17.39 -1.58
CA THR A 25 28.05 16.81 -2.25
C THR A 25 26.84 17.68 -1.95
N PRO A 26 26.04 18.08 -2.94
CA PRO A 26 24.83 18.83 -2.67
C PRO A 26 23.89 17.95 -1.83
N VAL A 27 23.55 18.42 -0.63
CA VAL A 27 22.46 17.87 0.17
C VAL A 27 21.20 18.20 -0.61
N VAL A 28 20.56 17.18 -1.21
CA VAL A 28 19.23 17.32 -1.77
C VAL A 28 18.30 17.54 -0.58
N GLU A 29 17.85 18.78 -0.40
CA GLU A 29 16.80 19.09 0.57
C GLU A 29 15.53 18.34 0.14
N THR A 30 15.21 17.26 0.86
CA THR A 30 13.93 16.59 0.78
C THR A 30 12.86 17.58 1.26
N PRO A 31 11.84 17.90 0.46
CA PRO A 31 10.75 18.74 0.94
C PRO A 31 10.13 18.08 2.17
N ALA A 32 10.02 18.85 3.26
CA ALA A 32 9.38 18.39 4.49
C ALA A 32 7.98 17.84 4.15
N VAL A 33 7.73 16.60 4.54
CA VAL A 33 6.38 16.03 4.48
C VAL A 33 5.53 16.88 5.42
N GLU A 34 4.62 17.66 4.84
CA GLU A 34 3.69 18.50 5.60
C GLU A 34 2.96 17.63 6.63
N ALA A 35 3.12 17.96 7.90
CA ALA A 35 2.39 17.31 8.98
C ALA A 35 0.90 17.61 8.79
N ALA A 36 0.11 16.61 8.43
CA ALA A 36 -1.33 16.75 8.29
C ALA A 36 -1.94 17.21 9.63
N SER A 37 -2.83 18.19 9.56
CA SER A 37 -3.53 18.70 10.74
C SER A 37 -4.43 17.61 11.35
N SER A 38 -4.47 17.51 12.67
CA SER A 38 -5.21 16.52 13.45
C SER A 38 -6.74 16.51 13.28
N GLY A 39 -7.28 17.33 12.36
CA GLY A 39 -8.72 17.43 12.09
C GLY A 39 -9.21 16.68 10.85
N ASP A 40 -8.32 16.06 10.07
CA ASP A 40 -8.64 15.59 8.71
C ASP A 40 -9.04 14.10 8.61
N TYR A 41 -9.11 13.37 9.75
CA TYR A 41 -9.36 11.93 9.75
C TYR A 41 -10.80 11.50 10.06
N ALA A 42 -11.72 12.45 10.20
CA ALA A 42 -13.13 12.11 10.47
C ALA A 42 -13.69 11.19 9.39
N GLN A 43 -13.39 11.46 8.13
CA GLN A 43 -13.85 10.66 7.01
C GLN A 43 -13.19 9.27 6.96
N LEU A 44 -11.91 9.14 7.30
CA LEU A 44 -11.23 7.84 7.42
C LEU A 44 -11.94 6.94 8.44
N MET A 45 -12.26 7.50 9.61
CA MET A 45 -12.98 6.78 10.66
C MET A 45 -14.43 6.48 10.28
N ASP A 46 -15.11 7.39 9.55
CA ASP A 46 -16.45 7.15 9.03
C ASP A 46 -16.47 6.07 7.96
N ASP A 47 -15.50 6.06 7.03
CA ASP A 47 -15.37 5.01 6.02
C ASP A 47 -15.20 3.63 6.67
N LEU A 48 -14.31 3.52 7.68
CA LEU A 48 -14.13 2.31 8.46
C LEU A 48 -15.42 1.88 9.18
N ARG A 49 -16.05 2.80 9.92
CA ARG A 49 -17.26 2.54 10.71
C ARG A 49 -18.43 2.08 9.83
N ILE A 50 -18.61 2.69 8.67
CA ILE A 50 -19.71 2.35 7.75
C ILE A 50 -19.46 0.98 7.13
N LEU A 51 -18.24 0.73 6.63
CA LEU A 51 -17.91 -0.54 5.97
C LEU A 51 -17.94 -1.72 6.95
N SER A 52 -17.64 -1.53 8.22
CA SER A 52 -17.69 -2.58 9.25
C SER A 52 -18.98 -2.59 10.09
N ALA A 53 -20.04 -1.90 9.63
CA ALA A 53 -21.33 -1.90 10.33
C ALA A 53 -22.12 -3.19 10.04
N ASP A 54 -22.98 -3.59 10.98
CA ASP A 54 -23.87 -4.76 10.84
C ASP A 54 -24.75 -4.70 9.59
N ASP A 55 -25.13 -3.50 9.13
CA ASP A 55 -25.90 -3.28 7.89
C ASP A 55 -25.19 -3.78 6.62
N MET A 56 -23.87 -3.89 6.67
CA MET A 56 -23.03 -4.45 5.60
C MET A 56 -22.98 -5.98 5.65
N GLN A 57 -23.53 -6.62 6.68
CA GLN A 57 -23.67 -8.08 6.81
C GLN A 57 -22.36 -8.83 6.53
N GLY A 58 -21.21 -8.25 6.92
CA GLY A 58 -19.90 -8.85 6.69
C GLY A 58 -19.50 -8.96 5.22
N ARG A 59 -20.13 -8.26 4.31
CA ARG A 59 -19.73 -7.99 2.91
C ARG A 59 -19.38 -9.21 2.05
N ASP A 60 -19.93 -10.39 2.32
CA ASP A 60 -19.59 -11.60 1.52
C ASP A 60 -19.82 -11.36 0.01
N THR A 61 -18.91 -11.87 -0.80
CA THR A 61 -18.95 -11.80 -2.27
C THR A 61 -20.30 -12.26 -2.82
N GLY A 62 -20.93 -11.39 -3.63
CA GLY A 62 -22.21 -11.66 -4.25
C GLY A 62 -23.43 -11.57 -3.31
N SER A 63 -23.24 -11.17 -2.05
CA SER A 63 -24.34 -10.94 -1.09
C SER A 63 -24.93 -9.52 -1.21
N GLU A 64 -26.06 -9.30 -0.51
CA GLU A 64 -26.64 -7.96 -0.35
C GLU A 64 -25.67 -7.02 0.38
N GLY A 65 -24.99 -7.52 1.42
CA GLY A 65 -23.98 -6.75 2.16
C GLY A 65 -22.81 -6.34 1.29
N GLY A 66 -22.28 -7.25 0.46
CA GLY A 66 -21.25 -6.95 -0.54
C GLY A 66 -21.71 -5.91 -1.56
N ALA A 67 -22.98 -5.97 -1.99
CA ALA A 67 -23.57 -4.96 -2.90
C ALA A 67 -23.65 -3.57 -2.24
N LYS A 68 -24.05 -3.49 -0.97
CA LYS A 68 -24.08 -2.22 -0.20
C LYS A 68 -22.67 -1.63 -0.06
N ALA A 69 -21.69 -2.45 0.28
CA ALA A 69 -20.29 -2.01 0.38
C ALA A 69 -19.76 -1.49 -0.96
N ARG A 70 -20.02 -2.21 -2.06
CA ARG A 70 -19.69 -1.77 -3.41
C ARG A 70 -20.29 -0.40 -3.71
N ASP A 71 -21.60 -0.23 -3.48
CA ASP A 71 -22.32 1.01 -3.81
C ASP A 71 -21.81 2.17 -2.94
N TYR A 72 -21.46 1.92 -1.67
CA TYR A 72 -20.79 2.89 -0.80
C TYR A 72 -19.44 3.33 -1.37
N ILE A 73 -18.56 2.39 -1.72
CA ILE A 73 -17.22 2.70 -2.27
C ILE A 73 -17.33 3.46 -3.59
N VAL A 74 -18.24 3.08 -4.47
CA VAL A 74 -18.52 3.81 -5.71
C VAL A 74 -18.90 5.26 -5.41
N GLY A 75 -19.85 5.48 -4.49
CA GLY A 75 -20.28 6.82 -4.08
C GLY A 75 -19.12 7.65 -3.48
N ARG A 76 -18.22 7.03 -2.70
CA ARG A 76 -17.02 7.69 -2.17
C ARG A 76 -16.07 8.13 -3.28
N LEU A 77 -15.76 7.25 -4.25
CA LEU A 77 -14.88 7.59 -5.37
C LEU A 77 -15.49 8.68 -6.27
N GLU A 78 -16.80 8.67 -6.48
CA GLU A 78 -17.51 9.72 -7.23
C GLU A 78 -17.46 11.07 -6.49
N ALA A 79 -17.74 11.09 -5.19
CA ALA A 79 -17.64 12.29 -4.36
C ALA A 79 -16.25 12.90 -4.34
N LEU A 80 -15.20 12.08 -4.43
CA LEU A 80 -13.81 12.51 -4.57
C LEU A 80 -13.46 12.98 -5.99
N GLY A 81 -14.34 12.81 -6.97
CA GLY A 81 -14.07 13.11 -8.38
C GLY A 81 -13.00 12.20 -9.01
N VAL A 82 -12.87 10.96 -8.48
CA VAL A 82 -12.00 9.94 -9.09
C VAL A 82 -12.69 9.42 -10.35
N GLN A 83 -12.02 9.44 -11.49
CA GLN A 83 -12.59 9.02 -12.76
C GLN A 83 -12.74 7.50 -12.83
N PRO A 84 -13.73 6.94 -13.58
CA PRO A 84 -13.75 5.53 -13.91
C PRO A 84 -12.55 5.15 -14.79
N SER A 85 -12.20 3.87 -14.81
CA SER A 85 -11.20 3.34 -15.74
C SER A 85 -11.71 3.40 -17.20
N PRO A 86 -10.84 3.24 -18.20
CA PRO A 86 -11.27 3.13 -19.60
C PRO A 86 -12.30 2.02 -19.86
N MET A 87 -12.34 0.99 -19.02
CA MET A 87 -13.33 -0.10 -19.08
C MET A 87 -14.57 0.15 -18.21
N GLY A 88 -14.66 1.31 -17.55
CA GLY A 88 -15.75 1.66 -16.64
C GLY A 88 -15.34 1.61 -15.16
N ARG A 89 -16.30 1.93 -14.27
CA ARG A 89 -16.11 1.90 -12.80
C ARG A 89 -16.17 0.48 -12.25
N LEU A 90 -17.03 -0.36 -12.82
CA LEU A 90 -17.29 -1.71 -12.34
C LEU A 90 -16.70 -2.73 -13.30
N GLN A 91 -16.02 -3.71 -12.75
CA GLN A 91 -15.47 -4.86 -13.47
C GLN A 91 -16.12 -6.13 -12.89
N PRO A 92 -17.30 -6.54 -13.40
CA PRO A 92 -17.97 -7.76 -12.98
C PRO A 92 -17.20 -8.99 -13.46
N TRP A 93 -17.24 -10.05 -12.64
CA TRP A 93 -16.62 -11.33 -12.97
C TRP A 93 -17.42 -12.52 -12.43
N GLU A 94 -17.23 -13.67 -13.08
CA GLU A 94 -17.75 -14.96 -12.63
C GLU A 94 -16.59 -15.96 -12.59
N MET A 95 -16.30 -16.51 -11.43
CA MET A 95 -15.18 -17.43 -11.22
C MET A 95 -15.51 -18.54 -10.22
N LEU A 96 -14.81 -19.68 -10.35
CA LEU A 96 -14.87 -20.76 -9.37
C LEU A 96 -13.99 -20.40 -8.16
N GLY A 97 -14.61 -20.30 -7.00
CA GLY A 97 -13.94 -20.11 -5.72
C GLY A 97 -14.02 -21.34 -4.82
N ARG A 98 -13.23 -21.33 -3.75
CA ARG A 98 -13.18 -22.40 -2.76
C ARG A 98 -14.30 -22.26 -1.74
N THR A 99 -14.83 -23.41 -1.28
CA THR A 99 -15.71 -23.52 -0.12
C THR A 99 -15.18 -24.64 0.79
N ARG A 100 -15.75 -24.79 1.98
CA ARG A 100 -15.45 -25.94 2.87
C ARG A 100 -15.80 -27.28 2.23
N GLU A 101 -16.79 -27.30 1.31
CA GLU A 101 -17.34 -28.52 0.70
C GLU A 101 -16.80 -28.78 -0.72
N GLY A 102 -15.91 -27.89 -1.26
CA GLY A 102 -15.37 -28.00 -2.62
C GLY A 102 -15.23 -26.67 -3.32
N THR A 103 -15.86 -26.53 -4.49
CA THR A 103 -15.86 -25.28 -5.27
C THR A 103 -17.28 -24.83 -5.58
N LYS A 104 -17.46 -23.50 -5.66
CA LYS A 104 -18.72 -22.84 -6.04
C LYS A 104 -18.39 -21.73 -7.03
N THR A 105 -19.32 -21.47 -7.97
CA THR A 105 -19.23 -20.27 -8.80
C THR A 105 -19.65 -19.06 -7.98
N TYR A 106 -18.80 -18.04 -7.97
CA TYR A 106 -19.05 -16.74 -7.39
C TYR A 106 -19.18 -15.69 -8.48
N ASN A 107 -20.08 -14.73 -8.26
CA ASN A 107 -20.24 -13.53 -9.07
C ASN A 107 -19.83 -12.35 -8.21
N GLY A 108 -18.72 -11.72 -8.56
CA GLY A 108 -18.20 -10.57 -7.85
C GLY A 108 -18.00 -9.38 -8.77
N THR A 109 -17.57 -8.26 -8.19
CA THR A 109 -17.40 -7.02 -8.95
C THR A 109 -16.24 -6.19 -8.37
N ASN A 110 -15.14 -6.08 -9.07
CA ASN A 110 -14.10 -5.11 -8.72
C ASN A 110 -14.56 -3.69 -9.04
N ILE A 111 -14.09 -2.73 -8.25
CA ILE A 111 -14.39 -1.30 -8.42
C ILE A 111 -13.08 -0.61 -8.80
N ILE A 112 -13.07 0.11 -9.94
CA ILE A 112 -11.84 0.68 -10.48
C ILE A 112 -11.99 2.19 -10.69
N GLY A 113 -11.08 2.94 -10.08
CA GLY A 113 -10.92 4.37 -10.27
C GLY A 113 -9.56 4.72 -10.85
N VAL A 114 -9.48 5.86 -11.54
CA VAL A 114 -8.23 6.39 -12.09
C VAL A 114 -7.97 7.79 -11.58
N ILE A 115 -6.78 8.04 -11.11
CA ILE A 115 -6.25 9.36 -10.81
C ILE A 115 -5.06 9.59 -11.77
N PRO A 116 -5.17 10.52 -12.72
CA PRO A 116 -4.09 10.77 -13.69
C PRO A 116 -2.82 11.28 -13.02
N GLY A 117 -1.68 10.81 -13.50
CA GLY A 117 -0.37 11.30 -13.12
C GLY A 117 -0.02 12.62 -13.79
N THR A 118 0.88 13.36 -13.15
CA THR A 118 1.32 14.68 -13.64
C THR A 118 2.61 14.63 -14.46
N ARG A 119 3.43 13.60 -14.31
CA ARG A 119 4.75 13.46 -14.97
C ARG A 119 4.83 12.21 -15.85
N VAL A 120 4.41 11.06 -15.33
CA VAL A 120 4.51 9.74 -16.00
C VAL A 120 3.10 9.15 -16.12
N ALA A 121 2.23 9.84 -16.88
CA ALA A 121 0.80 9.55 -16.95
C ALA A 121 0.45 8.23 -17.67
N ASP A 122 1.38 7.66 -18.43
CA ASP A 122 1.23 6.40 -19.18
C ASP A 122 1.71 5.18 -18.38
N LYS A 123 2.25 5.38 -17.18
CA LYS A 123 2.60 4.34 -16.23
C LYS A 123 1.71 4.39 -15.00
N TYR A 124 1.43 3.22 -14.44
CA TYR A 124 0.41 3.09 -13.40
C TYR A 124 0.96 2.42 -12.15
N ILE A 125 0.66 3.01 -10.99
CA ILE A 125 0.72 2.32 -9.70
C ILE A 125 -0.69 1.80 -9.42
N VAL A 126 -0.84 0.50 -9.18
CA VAL A 126 -2.13 -0.11 -8.81
C VAL A 126 -2.22 -0.22 -7.30
N VAL A 127 -3.13 0.52 -6.69
CA VAL A 127 -3.41 0.43 -5.25
C VAL A 127 -4.64 -0.43 -5.05
N THR A 128 -4.51 -1.50 -4.26
CA THR A 128 -5.57 -2.48 -4.02
C THR A 128 -5.92 -2.59 -2.55
N ALA A 129 -7.18 -2.89 -2.27
CA ALA A 129 -7.70 -3.39 -1.01
C ALA A 129 -8.95 -4.22 -1.33
N HIS A 130 -9.12 -5.37 -0.71
CA HIS A 130 -10.39 -6.10 -0.88
C HIS A 130 -11.48 -5.53 0.01
N TYR A 131 -12.73 -5.57 -0.47
CA TYR A 131 -13.87 -5.05 0.27
C TYR A 131 -14.84 -6.13 0.75
N ASP A 132 -14.72 -7.34 0.21
CA ASP A 132 -15.45 -8.49 0.71
C ASP A 132 -14.89 -8.96 2.07
N HIS A 133 -15.71 -9.68 2.83
CA HIS A 133 -15.30 -10.40 4.02
C HIS A 133 -16.16 -11.65 4.20
N VAL A 134 -16.05 -12.31 5.33
CA VAL A 134 -16.60 -13.65 5.60
C VAL A 134 -18.12 -13.72 5.55
N GLY A 135 -18.83 -12.60 5.78
CA GLY A 135 -20.29 -12.54 5.72
C GLY A 135 -20.98 -12.91 7.03
N VAL A 136 -22.11 -13.63 6.92
CA VAL A 136 -22.88 -14.11 8.06
C VAL A 136 -22.74 -15.62 8.14
N ASN A 137 -22.22 -16.14 9.27
CA ASN A 137 -22.10 -17.58 9.52
C ASN A 137 -22.74 -17.94 10.85
N ASP A 138 -23.58 -18.98 10.86
CA ASP A 138 -24.30 -19.46 12.04
C ASP A 138 -25.06 -18.35 12.80
N GLY A 139 -25.62 -17.38 12.05
CA GLY A 139 -26.37 -16.25 12.58
C GLY A 139 -25.50 -15.15 13.20
N GLN A 140 -24.19 -15.25 13.13
CA GLN A 140 -23.25 -14.22 13.56
C GLN A 140 -22.72 -13.44 12.36
N ILE A 141 -22.67 -12.11 12.47
CA ILE A 141 -22.09 -11.22 11.47
C ILE A 141 -20.59 -11.13 11.74
N PHE A 142 -19.80 -11.25 10.69
CA PHE A 142 -18.35 -11.06 10.72
C PHE A 142 -18.08 -9.70 10.07
N ASN A 143 -17.97 -8.65 10.89
CA ASN A 143 -17.91 -7.27 10.40
C ASN A 143 -16.57 -6.94 9.70
N GLY A 144 -15.46 -7.60 10.06
CA GLY A 144 -14.17 -7.41 9.42
C GLY A 144 -13.74 -5.94 9.41
N ALA A 145 -13.63 -5.35 10.61
CA ALA A 145 -13.22 -3.95 10.72
C ALA A 145 -11.78 -3.77 10.31
N ASP A 146 -10.89 -4.64 10.81
CA ASP A 146 -9.52 -4.65 10.32
C ASP A 146 -9.41 -5.40 8.99
N ASP A 147 -10.06 -6.54 8.88
CA ASP A 147 -10.07 -7.40 7.69
C ASP A 147 -11.39 -7.25 6.87
N ASN A 148 -11.47 -6.43 5.84
CA ASN A 148 -10.47 -5.46 5.41
C ASN A 148 -11.15 -4.10 5.14
N ALA A 149 -12.10 -3.70 6.01
CA ALA A 149 -12.67 -2.35 5.95
C ALA A 149 -11.58 -1.29 6.16
N SER A 150 -10.55 -1.61 6.96
CA SER A 150 -9.42 -0.73 7.26
C SER A 150 -8.56 -0.43 6.02
N GLY A 151 -8.21 -1.46 5.24
CA GLY A 151 -7.46 -1.29 4.00
C GLY A 151 -8.23 -0.48 2.97
N VAL A 152 -9.56 -0.72 2.85
CA VAL A 152 -10.41 0.08 1.97
C VAL A 152 -10.48 1.54 2.43
N ALA A 153 -10.64 1.81 3.72
CA ALA A 153 -10.65 3.17 4.26
C ALA A 153 -9.31 3.88 4.04
N THR A 154 -8.18 3.18 4.24
CA THR A 154 -6.83 3.69 3.94
C THR A 154 -6.66 4.01 2.46
N MET A 155 -7.15 3.15 1.56
CA MET A 155 -7.12 3.38 0.11
C MET A 155 -7.97 4.60 -0.30
N LEU A 156 -9.16 4.78 0.29
CA LEU A 156 -10.02 5.94 0.05
C LEU A 156 -9.40 7.25 0.55
N GLU A 157 -8.75 7.24 1.72
CA GLU A 157 -8.01 8.40 2.23
C GLU A 157 -6.81 8.72 1.34
N LEU A 158 -6.06 7.70 0.87
CA LEU A 158 -5.01 7.91 -0.14
C LEU A 158 -5.59 8.57 -1.40
N ALA A 159 -6.71 8.07 -1.94
CA ALA A 159 -7.36 8.65 -3.11
C ALA A 159 -7.73 10.13 -2.90
N LYS A 160 -8.28 10.48 -1.73
CA LYS A 160 -8.57 11.87 -1.32
C LYS A 160 -7.31 12.73 -1.35
N ARG A 161 -6.21 12.24 -0.77
CA ARG A 161 -4.91 12.96 -0.75
C ARG A 161 -4.31 13.12 -2.14
N LEU A 162 -4.47 12.12 -3.01
CA LEU A 162 -4.00 12.19 -4.39
C LEU A 162 -4.83 13.15 -5.25
N LYS A 163 -6.12 13.30 -4.97
CA LYS A 163 -6.96 14.32 -5.62
C LYS A 163 -6.60 15.75 -5.21
N ALA A 164 -6.25 15.95 -3.95
CA ALA A 164 -5.80 17.25 -3.43
C ALA A 164 -4.37 17.62 -3.90
N ASN A 165 -3.49 16.61 -3.99
CA ASN A 165 -2.10 16.75 -4.40
C ASN A 165 -1.75 15.63 -5.38
N PRO A 166 -1.89 15.84 -6.69
CA PRO A 166 -1.81 14.78 -7.69
C PRO A 166 -0.46 14.03 -7.70
N PRO A 167 -0.46 12.73 -8.03
CA PRO A 167 0.73 11.90 -8.09
C PRO A 167 1.56 12.17 -9.35
N GLU A 168 2.80 11.66 -9.39
CA GLU A 168 3.64 11.71 -10.59
C GLU A 168 3.19 10.66 -11.64
N HIS A 169 2.93 9.45 -11.19
CA HIS A 169 2.39 8.35 -12.01
C HIS A 169 0.86 8.35 -11.96
N SER A 170 0.22 7.83 -13.00
CA SER A 170 -1.21 7.51 -12.90
C SER A 170 -1.46 6.44 -11.86
N VAL A 171 -2.58 6.53 -11.14
CA VAL A 171 -2.92 5.58 -10.08
C VAL A 171 -4.25 4.93 -10.40
N LEU A 172 -4.27 3.60 -10.39
CA LEU A 172 -5.49 2.82 -10.36
C LEU A 172 -5.84 2.54 -8.90
N ILE A 173 -6.99 3.04 -8.47
CA ILE A 173 -7.59 2.74 -7.16
C ILE A 173 -8.55 1.58 -7.38
N VAL A 174 -8.27 0.42 -6.80
CA VAL A 174 -8.98 -0.82 -7.08
C VAL A 174 -9.47 -1.47 -5.80
N ALA A 175 -10.78 -1.39 -5.54
CA ALA A 175 -11.38 -2.20 -4.49
C ALA A 175 -11.74 -3.57 -5.10
N LEU A 176 -11.13 -4.62 -4.58
CA LEU A 176 -11.24 -5.99 -5.08
C LEU A 176 -12.32 -6.76 -4.33
N ASP A 177 -12.99 -7.68 -5.02
CA ASP A 177 -14.03 -8.54 -4.48
C ASP A 177 -13.56 -10.00 -4.53
N GLY A 178 -13.93 -10.81 -3.55
CA GLY A 178 -13.65 -12.25 -3.56
C GLY A 178 -12.23 -12.63 -3.17
N GLU A 179 -11.57 -11.83 -2.36
CA GLU A 179 -10.30 -12.18 -1.72
C GLU A 179 -10.48 -13.44 -0.88
N GLU A 180 -11.47 -13.44 0.02
CA GLU A 180 -11.86 -14.49 0.96
C GLU A 180 -12.30 -15.82 0.27
N ARG A 181 -12.57 -15.74 -1.00
CA ARG A 181 -12.96 -16.87 -1.84
C ARG A 181 -11.79 -17.41 -2.68
N GLY A 182 -10.58 -16.89 -2.44
CA GLY A 182 -9.31 -17.28 -3.04
C GLY A 182 -8.78 -16.30 -4.06
N LEU A 183 -8.76 -15.02 -3.73
CA LEU A 183 -8.19 -13.91 -4.53
C LEU A 183 -8.85 -13.76 -5.91
N LEU A 184 -10.19 -14.00 -6.00
CA LEU A 184 -10.86 -14.14 -7.30
C LEU A 184 -10.84 -12.82 -8.06
N GLY A 185 -11.15 -11.70 -7.41
CA GLY A 185 -11.14 -10.39 -8.04
C GLY A 185 -9.76 -9.94 -8.49
N ALA A 186 -8.73 -10.22 -7.68
CA ALA A 186 -7.35 -9.91 -8.06
C ALA A 186 -6.88 -10.73 -9.26
N LYS A 187 -7.21 -12.01 -9.31
CA LYS A 187 -6.93 -12.88 -10.46
C LYS A 187 -7.62 -12.35 -11.72
N HIS A 188 -8.91 -12.03 -11.62
CA HIS A 188 -9.65 -11.47 -12.75
C HIS A 188 -9.08 -10.12 -13.20
N PHE A 189 -8.69 -9.26 -12.25
CA PHE A 189 -8.07 -7.97 -12.59
C PHE A 189 -6.79 -8.15 -13.40
N VAL A 190 -5.92 -9.09 -13.00
CA VAL A 190 -4.65 -9.34 -13.70
C VAL A 190 -4.87 -10.02 -15.06
N GLU A 191 -5.91 -10.86 -15.19
CA GLU A 191 -6.27 -11.50 -16.47
C GLU A 191 -6.91 -10.52 -17.46
N ALA A 192 -7.65 -9.52 -16.98
CA ALA A 192 -8.35 -8.53 -17.79
C ALA A 192 -8.14 -7.10 -17.27
N PRO A 193 -6.90 -6.60 -17.20
CA PRO A 193 -6.63 -5.28 -16.62
C PRO A 193 -7.15 -4.15 -17.52
N PRO A 194 -7.57 -3.00 -16.94
CA PRO A 194 -8.09 -1.87 -17.72
C PRO A 194 -7.01 -1.11 -18.51
N VAL A 195 -5.75 -1.45 -18.30
CA VAL A 195 -4.57 -0.90 -18.97
C VAL A 195 -3.63 -2.06 -19.30
N PRO A 196 -2.72 -1.92 -20.28
CA PRO A 196 -1.75 -2.98 -20.58
C PRO A 196 -0.90 -3.33 -19.35
N LEU A 197 -0.66 -4.63 -19.07
CA LEU A 197 0.13 -5.06 -17.91
C LEU A 197 1.52 -4.41 -17.85
N HIS A 198 2.18 -4.20 -19.01
CA HIS A 198 3.49 -3.57 -19.08
C HIS A 198 3.48 -2.06 -18.72
N ALA A 199 2.30 -1.45 -18.64
CA ALA A 199 2.13 -0.08 -18.17
C ALA A 199 1.97 -0.01 -16.63
N ILE A 200 1.79 -1.16 -15.95
CA ILE A 200 1.73 -1.24 -14.49
C ILE A 200 3.15 -1.35 -13.95
N SER A 201 3.59 -0.32 -13.22
CA SER A 201 4.91 -0.26 -12.60
C SER A 201 5.00 -1.11 -11.33
N MET A 202 3.92 -1.14 -10.53
CA MET A 202 3.82 -1.94 -9.32
C MET A 202 2.39 -2.04 -8.79
N ASN A 203 2.16 -3.02 -7.94
CA ASN A 203 0.99 -3.10 -7.06
C ASN A 203 1.37 -2.69 -5.62
N LEU A 204 0.48 -1.99 -4.96
CA LEU A 204 0.54 -1.65 -3.54
C LEU A 204 -0.77 -2.11 -2.90
N ASN A 205 -0.72 -3.15 -2.09
CA ASN A 205 -1.89 -3.76 -1.47
C ASN A 205 -2.02 -3.36 -0.01
N PHE A 206 -3.21 -2.92 0.39
CA PHE A 206 -3.56 -2.61 1.78
C PHE A 206 -4.53 -3.67 2.30
N ASP A 207 -4.09 -4.38 3.33
CA ASP A 207 -4.92 -5.42 3.94
C ASP A 207 -4.60 -5.53 5.43
N MET A 208 -5.62 -5.27 6.27
CA MET A 208 -5.49 -5.17 7.72
C MET A 208 -4.51 -4.04 8.14
N THR A 209 -4.97 -2.80 8.15
CA THR A 209 -4.11 -1.63 8.42
C THR A 209 -4.41 -0.93 9.75
N ALA A 210 -5.43 -1.37 10.52
CA ALA A 210 -5.90 -0.65 11.68
C ALA A 210 -5.36 -1.16 13.03
N ARG A 211 -4.92 -2.42 13.12
CA ARG A 211 -4.59 -3.08 14.38
C ARG A 211 -3.07 -3.21 14.66
N ALA A 212 -2.30 -2.17 14.32
CA ALA A 212 -0.88 -2.06 14.67
C ALA A 212 -0.61 -1.82 16.17
N ASP A 213 -1.65 -1.74 16.99
CA ASP A 213 -1.56 -1.45 18.43
C ASP A 213 -0.91 -2.56 19.26
N SER A 214 -0.80 -3.77 18.72
CA SER A 214 -0.18 -4.91 19.41
C SER A 214 1.35 -4.81 19.52
N ASP A 215 2.00 -4.25 18.49
CA ASP A 215 3.47 -4.20 18.38
C ASP A 215 4.00 -2.87 17.82
N GLY A 216 3.13 -1.93 17.47
CA GLY A 216 3.51 -0.63 16.90
C GLY A 216 4.03 -0.72 15.48
N THR A 217 3.67 -1.78 14.73
CA THR A 217 4.23 -2.02 13.39
C THR A 217 3.17 -2.08 12.29
N LEU A 218 3.47 -1.42 11.17
CA LEU A 218 2.86 -1.70 9.89
C LEU A 218 3.90 -2.48 9.06
N TRP A 219 3.63 -3.75 8.83
CA TRP A 219 4.51 -4.63 8.07
C TRP A 219 4.48 -4.32 6.59
N VAL A 220 5.65 -4.39 5.97
CA VAL A 220 5.82 -4.30 4.51
C VAL A 220 6.44 -5.59 4.01
N THR A 221 5.65 -6.34 3.25
CA THR A 221 6.06 -7.57 2.57
C THR A 221 6.30 -7.29 1.08
N GLY A 222 7.28 -7.95 0.47
CA GLY A 222 7.68 -7.76 -0.93
C GLY A 222 9.07 -7.13 -1.08
N THR A 223 9.68 -6.66 0.00
CA THR A 223 11.03 -6.06 -0.06
C THR A 223 12.15 -7.09 -0.21
N TYR A 224 11.92 -8.35 0.09
CA TYR A 224 12.86 -9.42 -0.24
C TYR A 224 12.82 -9.75 -1.74
N GLN A 225 11.63 -9.82 -2.34
CA GLN A 225 11.46 -10.05 -3.78
C GLN A 225 11.91 -8.84 -4.60
N HIS A 226 11.71 -7.63 -4.07
CA HIS A 226 11.99 -6.35 -4.70
C HIS A 226 12.86 -5.47 -3.80
N PRO A 227 14.15 -5.82 -3.58
CA PRO A 227 15.00 -5.19 -2.56
C PRO A 227 15.29 -3.71 -2.81
N TYR A 228 15.09 -3.23 -4.04
CA TYR A 228 15.25 -1.82 -4.41
C TYR A 228 14.19 -0.90 -3.80
N PHE A 229 13.04 -1.41 -3.33
CA PHE A 229 12.06 -0.61 -2.61
C PHE A 229 12.45 -0.30 -1.16
N ARG A 230 13.25 -1.16 -0.54
CA ARG A 230 13.63 -1.02 0.87
C ARG A 230 14.31 0.31 1.19
N PRO A 231 15.35 0.78 0.46
CA PRO A 231 16.01 2.05 0.74
C PRO A 231 15.09 3.27 0.57
N VAL A 232 14.05 3.17 -0.27
CA VAL A 232 13.04 4.22 -0.46
C VAL A 232 12.15 4.33 0.77
N LEU A 233 11.66 3.19 1.25
CA LEU A 233 10.76 3.11 2.40
C LEU A 233 11.49 3.41 3.73
N ASP A 234 12.78 3.10 3.86
CA ASP A 234 13.59 3.45 5.01
C ASP A 234 13.70 4.98 5.24
N GLN A 235 13.41 5.80 4.22
CA GLN A 235 13.38 7.26 4.33
C GLN A 235 12.05 7.80 4.87
N VAL A 236 11.02 6.98 4.95
CA VAL A 236 9.71 7.38 5.47
C VAL A 236 9.77 7.40 7.00
N PRO A 237 9.58 8.56 7.64
CA PRO A 237 9.70 8.63 9.09
C PRO A 237 8.56 7.88 9.78
N ALA A 238 8.90 7.17 10.84
CA ALA A 238 7.92 6.56 11.73
C ALA A 238 6.92 7.59 12.26
N ARG A 239 5.72 7.15 12.55
CA ARG A 239 4.71 7.93 13.25
C ARG A 239 4.82 7.70 14.76
N ARG A 240 4.00 8.43 15.52
CA ARG A 240 4.07 8.37 16.99
C ARG A 240 3.82 6.96 17.52
N ASN A 241 2.85 6.26 16.95
CA ASN A 241 2.41 4.95 17.44
C ASN A 241 2.84 3.80 16.52
N VAL A 242 3.26 4.08 15.27
CA VAL A 242 3.49 3.05 14.25
C VAL A 242 4.77 3.34 13.45
N ALA A 243 5.54 2.29 13.20
CA ALA A 243 6.68 2.31 12.29
C ALA A 243 6.55 1.19 11.25
N PHE A 244 7.25 1.32 10.10
CA PHE A 244 7.40 0.19 9.19
C PHE A 244 8.25 -0.91 9.81
N ALA A 245 7.78 -2.15 9.69
CA ALA A 245 8.58 -3.36 9.82
C ALA A 245 8.63 -4.06 8.45
N PHE A 246 9.74 -4.74 8.16
CA PHE A 246 9.95 -5.38 6.86
C PHE A 246 10.22 -6.87 7.06
N GLY A 247 9.58 -7.70 6.25
CA GLY A 247 9.71 -9.14 6.35
C GLY A 247 8.42 -9.86 6.00
N LYS A 248 8.28 -11.06 6.58
CA LYS A 248 7.20 -11.99 6.24
C LYS A 248 7.26 -12.49 4.79
N ASP A 249 8.42 -12.38 4.15
CA ASP A 249 8.60 -12.63 2.72
C ASP A 249 9.92 -13.33 2.39
N THR A 250 10.68 -13.75 3.41
CA THR A 250 11.94 -14.46 3.21
C THR A 250 11.73 -15.99 3.10
N PRO A 251 12.70 -16.74 2.57
CA PRO A 251 12.62 -18.20 2.51
C PRO A 251 12.56 -18.89 3.89
N GLU A 252 12.95 -18.17 4.94
CA GLU A 252 12.90 -18.63 6.34
C GLU A 252 11.49 -18.56 6.92
N ASP A 253 10.66 -17.62 6.44
CA ASP A 253 9.27 -17.48 6.85
C ASP A 253 8.45 -18.67 6.35
N LYS A 254 7.67 -19.32 7.23
CA LYS A 254 6.91 -20.54 6.92
C LYS A 254 5.45 -20.44 7.35
N GLY A 255 4.59 -21.10 6.57
CA GLY A 255 3.17 -21.18 6.88
C GLY A 255 2.52 -19.80 6.98
N ALA A 256 1.83 -19.53 8.08
CA ALA A 256 1.15 -18.25 8.30
C ALA A 256 2.10 -17.05 8.48
N ASP A 257 3.40 -17.27 8.68
CA ASP A 257 4.38 -16.20 8.76
C ASP A 257 4.93 -15.78 7.40
N ASN A 258 4.65 -16.52 6.33
CA ASN A 258 5.01 -16.13 4.96
C ASN A 258 3.81 -15.46 4.28
N TRP A 259 3.94 -14.18 4.00
CA TRP A 259 2.85 -13.37 3.46
C TRP A 259 2.96 -13.06 1.96
N VAL A 260 3.92 -13.65 1.25
CA VAL A 260 4.10 -13.42 -0.20
C VAL A 260 2.84 -13.74 -1.02
N GLU A 261 2.01 -14.67 -0.51
CA GLU A 261 0.77 -15.07 -1.16
C GLU A 261 -0.46 -14.95 -0.24
N ALA A 262 -0.37 -14.16 0.83
CA ALA A 262 -1.41 -14.09 1.87
C ALA A 262 -2.61 -13.22 1.50
N SER A 263 -2.51 -12.37 0.45
CA SER A 263 -3.58 -11.47 0.02
C SER A 263 -3.49 -11.18 -1.48
N ASP A 264 -4.27 -10.25 -1.98
CA ASP A 264 -4.47 -9.92 -3.41
C ASP A 264 -3.19 -9.60 -4.20
N HIS A 265 -2.15 -9.07 -3.55
CA HIS A 265 -0.83 -8.85 -4.18
C HIS A 265 -0.24 -10.13 -4.79
N ALA A 266 -0.64 -11.31 -4.30
CA ALA A 266 -0.20 -12.59 -4.85
C ALA A 266 -0.57 -12.77 -6.34
N ALA A 267 -1.69 -12.22 -6.78
CA ALA A 267 -2.08 -12.28 -8.19
C ALA A 267 -1.10 -11.46 -9.06
N PHE A 268 -0.70 -10.29 -8.59
CA PHE A 268 0.28 -9.43 -9.25
C PHE A 268 1.67 -10.08 -9.25
N HIS A 269 2.10 -10.61 -8.11
CA HIS A 269 3.36 -11.34 -7.99
C HIS A 269 3.45 -12.50 -9.00
N ARG A 270 2.41 -13.34 -9.09
CA ARG A 270 2.32 -14.45 -10.05
C ARG A 270 2.34 -14.01 -11.50
N ALA A 271 1.85 -12.79 -11.79
CA ALA A 271 1.93 -12.18 -13.12
C ALA A 271 3.28 -11.52 -13.42
N GLY A 272 4.25 -11.59 -12.50
CA GLY A 272 5.58 -11.01 -12.65
C GLY A 272 5.64 -9.50 -12.43
N LEU A 273 4.61 -8.92 -11.82
CA LEU A 273 4.58 -7.49 -11.48
C LEU A 273 5.22 -7.26 -10.10
N PRO A 274 6.00 -6.19 -9.93
CA PRO A 274 6.47 -5.77 -8.62
C PRO A 274 5.30 -5.49 -7.68
N PHE A 275 5.45 -5.86 -6.41
CA PHE A 275 4.41 -5.65 -5.41
C PHE A 275 4.99 -5.25 -4.06
N LEU A 276 4.17 -4.57 -3.28
CA LEU A 276 4.32 -4.41 -1.84
C LEU A 276 2.95 -4.62 -1.17
N TYR A 277 2.96 -5.34 -0.08
CA TYR A 277 1.83 -5.52 0.80
C TYR A 277 2.06 -4.75 2.09
N PHE A 278 1.06 -4.02 2.56
CA PHE A 278 1.05 -3.33 3.84
C PHE A 278 -0.04 -3.90 4.71
N GLY A 279 0.33 -4.40 5.88
CA GLY A 279 -0.63 -4.98 6.81
C GLY A 279 -0.08 -5.13 8.22
N VAL A 280 -0.93 -5.52 9.17
CA VAL A 280 -0.57 -5.78 10.56
C VAL A 280 -0.49 -7.28 10.84
N ASN A 281 0.12 -7.65 11.97
CA ASN A 281 0.13 -9.04 12.40
C ASN A 281 -1.29 -9.55 12.69
N TYR A 282 -1.50 -10.86 12.52
CA TYR A 282 -2.73 -11.50 12.96
C TYR A 282 -2.98 -11.23 14.44
N HIS A 283 -4.22 -10.88 14.76
CA HIS A 283 -4.69 -10.60 16.10
C HIS A 283 -5.82 -11.56 16.50
N PRO A 284 -6.17 -11.66 17.80
CA PRO A 284 -7.16 -12.65 18.27
C PRO A 284 -8.56 -12.52 17.64
N ASP A 285 -8.89 -11.35 17.11
CA ASP A 285 -10.19 -11.05 16.47
C ASP A 285 -10.22 -11.41 14.96
N TYR A 286 -9.07 -11.72 14.34
CA TYR A 286 -8.96 -12.07 12.92
C TYR A 286 -9.89 -13.22 12.54
N HIS A 287 -10.73 -13.04 11.51
CA HIS A 287 -11.78 -13.96 11.08
C HIS A 287 -12.74 -14.36 12.23
N ARG A 288 -13.06 -13.39 13.10
CA ARG A 288 -14.01 -13.56 14.20
C ARG A 288 -15.11 -12.51 14.14
N PRO A 289 -16.31 -12.80 14.70
CA PRO A 289 -17.34 -11.79 14.86
C PRO A 289 -16.93 -10.60 15.74
N SER A 290 -15.82 -10.71 16.46
CA SER A 290 -15.27 -9.66 17.32
C SER A 290 -14.30 -8.71 16.61
N ASP A 291 -14.06 -8.86 15.29
CA ASP A 291 -13.33 -7.87 14.50
C ASP A 291 -14.27 -6.71 14.13
N ASP A 292 -14.51 -5.87 15.13
CA ASP A 292 -15.47 -4.77 15.11
C ASP A 292 -14.78 -3.41 15.18
N PHE A 293 -15.49 -2.36 14.74
CA PHE A 293 -15.05 -0.98 14.78
C PHE A 293 -14.54 -0.54 16.16
N GLU A 294 -15.20 -0.97 17.23
CA GLU A 294 -14.87 -0.64 18.61
C GLU A 294 -13.51 -1.17 19.09
N LYS A 295 -12.94 -2.11 18.35
CA LYS A 295 -11.61 -2.66 18.62
C LYS A 295 -10.48 -1.82 18.03
N VAL A 296 -10.80 -0.92 17.10
CA VAL A 296 -9.80 -0.10 16.43
C VAL A 296 -9.42 1.10 17.28
N ASN A 297 -8.13 1.28 17.53
CA ASN A 297 -7.60 2.48 18.14
C ASN A 297 -7.46 3.60 17.08
N PRO A 298 -8.24 4.69 17.14
CA PRO A 298 -8.22 5.72 16.11
C PRO A 298 -6.85 6.36 15.88
N ALA A 299 -6.06 6.59 16.94
CA ALA A 299 -4.75 7.22 16.81
C ALA A 299 -3.71 6.30 16.14
N VAL A 300 -3.79 4.98 16.41
CA VAL A 300 -2.94 3.98 15.77
C VAL A 300 -3.33 3.82 14.30
N PHE A 301 -4.62 3.74 13.99
CA PHE A 301 -5.10 3.62 12.61
C PHE A 301 -4.73 4.85 11.77
N GLN A 302 -4.86 6.06 12.33
CA GLN A 302 -4.41 7.28 11.67
C GLN A 302 -2.92 7.24 11.36
N ASP A 303 -2.09 6.83 12.33
CA ASP A 303 -0.64 6.73 12.15
C ASP A 303 -0.27 5.66 11.08
N SER A 304 -0.95 4.51 11.07
CA SER A 304 -0.77 3.47 10.04
C SER A 304 -1.13 3.99 8.65
N THR A 305 -2.28 4.68 8.51
CA THR A 305 -2.73 5.28 7.26
C THR A 305 -1.74 6.34 6.77
N GLU A 306 -1.26 7.24 7.65
CA GLU A 306 -0.24 8.24 7.31
C GLU A 306 1.08 7.60 6.87
N LEU A 307 1.47 6.52 7.52
CA LEU A 307 2.69 5.80 7.18
C LEU A 307 2.56 5.14 5.80
N ALA A 308 1.43 4.49 5.52
CA ALA A 308 1.12 3.89 4.22
C ALA A 308 1.09 4.94 3.09
N ILE A 309 0.45 6.09 3.30
CA ILE A 309 0.42 7.20 2.34
C ILE A 309 1.83 7.78 2.13
N GLY A 310 2.61 7.91 3.21
CA GLY A 310 4.02 8.31 3.14
C GLY A 310 4.85 7.36 2.28
N GLY A 311 4.66 6.06 2.46
CA GLY A 311 5.27 5.00 1.64
C GLY A 311 4.91 5.12 0.17
N PHE A 312 3.61 5.24 -0.14
CA PHE A 312 3.13 5.49 -1.50
C PHE A 312 3.82 6.71 -2.13
N ARG A 313 3.85 7.85 -1.43
CA ARG A 313 4.44 9.10 -1.93
C ARG A 313 5.94 8.98 -2.18
N ALA A 314 6.66 8.26 -1.33
CA ALA A 314 8.08 8.02 -1.52
C ALA A 314 8.34 7.17 -2.77
N LEU A 315 7.56 6.10 -2.97
CA LEU A 315 7.65 5.21 -4.12
C LEU A 315 7.27 5.92 -5.41
N ASP A 316 6.16 6.66 -5.44
CA ASP A 316 5.70 7.42 -6.61
C ASP A 316 6.76 8.39 -7.13
N ARG A 317 7.47 9.10 -6.23
CA ARG A 317 8.57 10.00 -6.60
C ARG A 317 9.85 9.28 -7.01
N TRP A 318 10.06 8.07 -6.53
CA TRP A 318 11.28 7.30 -6.79
C TRP A 318 11.20 6.50 -8.10
N LEU A 319 10.02 6.01 -8.46
CA LEU A 319 9.82 5.27 -9.71
C LEU A 319 10.18 6.15 -10.92
N ASP A 320 10.90 5.57 -11.89
CA ASP A 320 11.31 6.23 -13.14
C ASP A 320 12.19 7.50 -12.96
N GLN A 321 13.04 7.54 -11.88
CA GLN A 321 14.08 8.56 -11.69
C GLN A 321 15.35 8.27 -12.47
#